data_4bbbda978c561ede8b6ff6482d741728
#
_entry.id   4bbbda978c561ede8b6ff6482d741728
#
_cell.length_a   1.000
_cell.length_b   1.000
_cell.length_c   1.000
_cell.angle_alpha   90.00
_cell.angle_beta   90.00
_cell.angle_gamma   90.00
#
_symmetry.space_group_name_H-M   'P 1'
#
loop_
_entity.id
_entity.type
_entity.pdbx_description
1 polymer ?
#
loop_
_entity_poly.entity_id
_entity_poly.type
_entity_poly.pdbx_seq_one_letter_code
_entity_poly.pdbx_strand_id
1 'polypeptide(L)'
;NKLICIEDLDGMKEEAQFAFRELQSKGMIISSTSIKDENGNISASEKTVYGPIASMSCTTKGEIYEDNMSRCFIIAVDESAAQSKKVIHYQNMKASGQIDEQKERQCTEFIQCLVSLLKSYDVINPYADKVHLPDEAHKIRRLNGLYQAFVKAVTLMHQYQRKKDERG
;
A
#
# COMPACT_ATOMS: atom_id res chain seq x y z
N ASN A 1 10.01 8.98 1.98
CA ASN A 1 8.92 8.02 1.80
C ASN A 1 9.38 6.94 0.83
N LYS A 2 9.10 5.68 1.13
CA LYS A 2 9.46 4.52 0.30
C LYS A 2 8.21 3.71 0.01
N LEU A 3 8.10 3.18 -1.21
CA LEU A 3 7.12 2.18 -1.60
C LEU A 3 7.83 0.83 -1.66
N ILE A 4 7.29 -0.17 -1.00
CA ILE A 4 7.77 -1.55 -1.03
C ILE A 4 6.74 -2.38 -1.78
N CYS A 5 7.16 -3.01 -2.88
CA CYS A 5 6.35 -3.94 -3.64
C CYS A 5 6.85 -5.36 -3.38
N ILE A 6 5.93 -6.24 -2.99
CA ILE A 6 6.22 -7.65 -2.70
C ILE A 6 5.34 -8.48 -3.64
N GLU A 7 5.97 -9.14 -4.61
CA GLU A 7 5.25 -9.94 -5.62
C GLU A 7 4.58 -11.17 -5.01
N ASP A 8 5.23 -11.79 -4.04
CA ASP A 8 4.71 -12.97 -3.36
C ASP A 8 4.88 -12.83 -1.85
N LEU A 9 3.78 -12.47 -1.19
CA LEU A 9 3.73 -12.37 0.27
C LEU A 9 3.88 -13.75 0.93
N ASP A 10 3.46 -14.79 0.25
CA ASP A 10 3.46 -16.17 0.77
C ASP A 10 4.86 -16.76 0.86
N GLY A 11 5.79 -16.28 0.04
CA GLY A 11 7.21 -16.62 0.07
C GLY A 11 8.00 -15.92 1.19
N MET A 12 7.42 -14.94 1.87
CA MET A 12 8.09 -14.26 2.97
C MET A 12 8.17 -15.12 4.23
N LYS A 13 9.38 -15.22 4.81
CA LYS A 13 9.58 -15.85 6.12
C LYS A 13 8.80 -15.08 7.20
N GLU A 14 8.36 -15.80 8.23
CA GLU A 14 7.56 -15.24 9.32
C GLU A 14 8.24 -14.06 10.04
N GLU A 15 9.55 -14.16 10.26
CA GLU A 15 10.35 -13.09 10.87
C GLU A 15 10.34 -11.82 10.01
N ALA A 16 10.43 -11.96 8.68
CA ALA A 16 10.37 -10.83 7.76
C ALA A 16 8.97 -10.21 7.71
N GLN A 17 7.91 -11.03 7.77
CA GLN A 17 6.54 -10.54 7.90
C GLN A 17 6.32 -9.79 9.21
N PHE A 18 6.90 -10.26 10.32
CA PHE A 18 6.84 -9.57 11.59
C PHE A 18 7.54 -8.21 11.52
N ALA A 19 8.77 -8.17 11.02
CA ALA A 19 9.52 -6.92 10.83
C ALA A 19 8.76 -5.91 9.96
N PHE A 20 8.11 -6.40 8.91
CA PHE A 20 7.30 -5.58 8.01
C PHE A 20 6.08 -4.97 8.72
N ARG A 21 5.36 -5.77 9.53
CA ARG A 21 4.23 -5.28 10.35
C ARG A 21 4.66 -4.24 11.38
N GLU A 22 5.81 -4.42 12.02
CA GLU A 22 6.35 -3.45 12.96
C GLU A 22 6.66 -2.12 12.27
N LEU A 23 7.27 -2.17 11.09
CA LEU A 23 7.58 -0.99 10.31
C LEU A 23 6.31 -0.23 9.85
N GLN A 24 5.27 -0.97 9.45
CA GLN A 24 3.97 -0.39 9.11
C GLN A 24 3.27 0.26 10.31
N SER A 25 3.39 -0.36 11.50
CA SER A 25 2.63 0.04 12.68
C SER A 25 3.33 1.09 13.53
N LYS A 26 4.64 0.93 13.74
CA LYS A 26 5.45 1.80 14.59
C LYS A 26 6.24 2.84 13.82
N GLY A 27 6.30 2.71 12.50
CA GLY A 27 7.11 3.59 11.65
C GLY A 27 8.61 3.43 11.81
N MET A 28 9.06 2.46 12.60
CA MET A 28 10.48 2.14 12.77
C MET A 28 10.67 0.69 13.18
N ILE A 29 11.82 0.14 12.85
CA ILE A 29 12.29 -1.17 13.32
C ILE A 29 13.73 -1.05 13.74
N ILE A 30 14.07 -1.67 14.87
CA ILE A 30 15.42 -1.77 15.40
C ILE A 30 15.82 -3.24 15.36
N SER A 31 16.93 -3.53 14.72
CA SER A 31 17.50 -4.87 14.63
C SER A 31 18.92 -4.84 15.23
N SER A 32 19.17 -5.70 16.20
CA SER A 32 20.49 -5.90 16.77
C SER A 32 21.14 -7.12 16.16
N THR A 33 22.36 -6.96 15.66
CA THR A 33 23.17 -8.05 15.12
C THR A 33 24.52 -8.08 15.83
N SER A 34 25.05 -9.27 16.07
CA SER A 34 26.41 -9.44 16.54
C SER A 34 27.38 -9.39 15.36
N ILE A 35 28.32 -8.47 15.39
CA ILE A 35 29.39 -8.36 14.40
C ILE A 35 30.69 -8.82 15.06
N LYS A 36 31.42 -9.72 14.38
CA LYS A 36 32.75 -10.16 14.80
C LYS A 36 33.79 -9.31 14.05
N ASP A 37 34.67 -8.66 14.80
CA ASP A 37 35.75 -7.88 14.20
C ASP A 37 36.88 -8.79 13.69
N GLU A 38 37.88 -8.22 13.03
CA GLU A 38 39.05 -8.94 12.49
C GLU A 38 39.88 -9.61 13.58
N ASN A 39 39.76 -9.17 14.84
CA ASN A 39 40.45 -9.70 15.98
C ASN A 39 39.66 -10.78 16.74
N GLY A 40 38.44 -11.08 16.24
CA GLY A 40 37.59 -12.11 16.82
C GLY A 40 36.66 -11.62 17.95
N ASN A 41 36.69 -10.35 18.32
CA ASN A 41 35.79 -9.80 19.33
C ASN A 41 34.38 -9.63 18.79
N ILE A 42 33.39 -9.98 19.62
CA ILE A 42 31.99 -9.85 19.27
C ILE A 42 31.45 -8.53 19.81
N SER A 43 30.97 -7.66 18.95
CA SER A 43 30.27 -6.43 19.30
C SER A 43 28.83 -6.45 18.83
N ALA A 44 27.94 -5.84 19.61
CA ALA A 44 26.55 -5.64 19.18
C ALA A 44 26.48 -4.43 18.26
N SER A 45 25.88 -4.59 17.09
CA SER A 45 25.57 -3.48 16.18
C SER A 45 24.06 -3.36 16.03
N GLU A 46 23.55 -2.17 16.25
CA GLU A 46 22.15 -1.86 16.05
C GLU A 46 21.94 -1.19 14.69
N LYS A 47 20.95 -1.69 13.93
CA LYS A 47 20.48 -1.06 12.71
C LYS A 47 19.05 -0.61 12.91
N THR A 48 18.80 0.68 12.70
CA THR A 48 17.46 1.25 12.72
C THR A 48 17.00 1.57 11.31
N VAL A 49 15.83 1.08 10.96
CA VAL A 49 15.14 1.42 9.70
C VAL A 49 13.93 2.27 10.03
N TYR A 50 13.85 3.43 9.42
CA TYR A 50 12.74 4.37 9.62
C TYR A 50 11.73 4.30 8.49
N GLY A 51 10.43 4.30 8.86
CA GLY A 51 9.29 4.56 8.01
C GLY A 51 8.89 6.05 8.00
N PRO A 52 7.64 6.37 7.67
CA PRO A 52 6.63 5.43 7.21
C PRO A 52 6.92 4.87 5.83
N ILE A 53 6.37 3.69 5.56
CA ILE A 53 6.41 3.04 4.25
C ILE A 53 5.01 2.92 3.67
N ALA A 54 4.90 3.05 2.35
CA ALA A 54 3.77 2.53 1.59
C ALA A 54 4.12 1.12 1.10
N SER A 55 3.14 0.23 1.02
CA SER A 55 3.39 -1.15 0.59
C SER A 55 2.27 -1.68 -0.30
N MET A 56 2.66 -2.49 -1.26
CA MET A 56 1.79 -3.28 -2.10
C MET A 56 2.30 -4.71 -2.10
N SER A 57 1.41 -5.69 -1.97
CA SER A 57 1.78 -7.10 -2.00
C SER A 57 0.71 -7.91 -2.71
N CYS A 58 1.14 -9.00 -3.35
CA CYS A 58 0.26 -10.00 -3.93
C CYS A 58 0.32 -11.28 -3.09
N THR A 59 -0.78 -12.01 -3.08
CA THR A 59 -0.88 -13.35 -2.47
C THR A 59 -1.84 -14.19 -3.28
N THR A 60 -1.58 -15.47 -3.38
CA THR A 60 -2.49 -16.44 -3.98
C THR A 60 -3.32 -17.19 -2.94
N LYS A 61 -3.02 -17.01 -1.65
CA LYS A 61 -3.77 -17.65 -0.57
C LYS A 61 -5.12 -16.98 -0.38
N GLY A 62 -6.18 -17.78 -0.34
CA GLY A 62 -7.53 -17.32 0.00
C GLY A 62 -7.66 -16.83 1.43
N GLU A 63 -6.83 -17.35 2.34
CA GLU A 63 -6.79 -16.96 3.74
C GLU A 63 -5.50 -16.17 4.01
N ILE A 64 -5.64 -14.87 4.15
CA ILE A 64 -4.56 -13.98 4.59
C ILE A 64 -4.57 -13.95 6.12
N TYR A 65 -3.38 -14.00 6.72
CA TYR A 65 -3.26 -13.85 8.17
C TYR A 65 -4.00 -12.59 8.64
N GLU A 66 -4.92 -12.76 9.55
CA GLU A 66 -5.91 -11.77 9.98
C GLU A 66 -5.29 -10.45 10.44
N ASP A 67 -4.12 -10.51 11.09
CA ASP A 67 -3.42 -9.32 11.54
C ASP A 67 -2.81 -8.49 10.39
N ASN A 68 -2.49 -9.14 9.27
CA ASN A 68 -2.10 -8.46 8.03
C ASN A 68 -3.32 -7.82 7.35
N MET A 69 -4.44 -8.55 7.28
CA MET A 69 -5.69 -8.05 6.69
C MET A 69 -6.16 -6.75 7.33
N SER A 70 -6.03 -6.65 8.65
CA SER A 70 -6.49 -5.47 9.39
C SER A 70 -5.66 -4.21 9.17
N ARG A 71 -4.56 -4.28 8.41
CA ARG A 71 -3.61 -3.17 8.16
C ARG A 71 -3.56 -2.70 6.72
N CYS A 72 -4.25 -3.38 5.80
CA CYS A 72 -4.20 -3.07 4.37
C CYS A 72 -5.58 -3.13 3.74
N PHE A 73 -5.70 -2.51 2.59
CA PHE A 73 -6.86 -2.67 1.72
C PHE A 73 -6.65 -3.91 0.86
N ILE A 74 -7.60 -4.84 0.95
CA ILE A 74 -7.59 -6.06 0.15
C ILE A 74 -8.38 -5.81 -1.11
N ILE A 75 -7.76 -6.06 -2.25
CA ILE A 75 -8.38 -5.94 -3.57
C ILE A 75 -8.41 -7.34 -4.17
N ALA A 76 -9.61 -7.88 -4.32
CA ALA A 76 -9.78 -9.15 -5.01
C ALA A 76 -9.62 -8.96 -6.51
N VAL A 77 -8.89 -9.88 -7.15
CA VAL A 77 -8.75 -9.92 -8.61
C VAL A 77 -9.95 -10.66 -9.18
N ASP A 78 -10.52 -10.13 -10.25
CA ASP A 78 -11.61 -10.80 -10.99
C ASP A 78 -11.02 -11.93 -11.84
N GLU A 79 -11.23 -13.17 -11.42
CA GLU A 79 -10.82 -14.41 -12.09
C GLU A 79 -11.93 -15.03 -12.95
N SER A 80 -13.00 -14.30 -13.21
CA SER A 80 -14.10 -14.79 -14.04
C SER A 80 -13.63 -15.17 -15.45
N ALA A 81 -14.35 -16.11 -16.07
CA ALA A 81 -14.10 -16.49 -17.46
C ALA A 81 -14.23 -15.30 -18.43
N ALA A 82 -15.09 -14.34 -18.11
CA ALA A 82 -15.24 -13.13 -18.90
C ALA A 82 -14.00 -12.25 -18.82
N GLN A 83 -13.45 -12.06 -17.64
CA GLN A 83 -12.21 -11.29 -17.44
C GLN A 83 -11.01 -12.00 -18.04
N SER A 84 -10.88 -13.32 -17.87
CA SER A 84 -9.82 -14.11 -18.48
C SER A 84 -9.82 -13.99 -20.00
N LYS A 85 -11.00 -14.02 -20.66
CA LYS A 85 -11.10 -13.79 -22.11
C LYS A 85 -10.60 -12.41 -22.52
N LYS A 86 -10.89 -11.35 -21.75
CA LYS A 86 -10.39 -10.00 -22.04
C LYS A 86 -8.87 -9.92 -21.92
N VAL A 87 -8.31 -10.53 -20.89
CA VAL A 87 -6.85 -10.57 -20.67
C VAL A 87 -6.16 -11.30 -21.82
N ILE A 88 -6.66 -12.49 -22.21
CA ILE A 88 -6.12 -13.27 -23.33
C ILE A 88 -6.24 -12.47 -24.63
N HIS A 89 -7.36 -11.83 -24.89
CA HIS A 89 -7.54 -10.98 -26.07
C HIS A 89 -6.51 -9.85 -26.12
N TYR A 90 -6.30 -9.15 -25.00
CA TYR A 90 -5.28 -8.10 -24.91
C TYR A 90 -3.87 -8.64 -25.15
N GLN A 91 -3.52 -9.80 -24.56
CA GLN A 91 -2.23 -10.46 -24.78
C GLN A 91 -2.00 -10.82 -26.27
N ASN A 92 -3.04 -11.31 -26.94
CA ASN A 92 -2.99 -11.63 -28.36
C ASN A 92 -2.83 -10.38 -29.23
N MET A 93 -3.54 -9.29 -28.91
CA MET A 93 -3.36 -8.01 -29.58
C MET A 93 -1.96 -7.45 -29.41
N LYS A 94 -1.40 -7.57 -28.22
CA LYS A 94 -0.01 -7.16 -27.95
C LYS A 94 0.99 -8.00 -28.75
N ALA A 95 0.82 -9.31 -28.75
CA ALA A 95 1.69 -10.23 -29.49
C ALA A 95 1.62 -10.01 -31.02
N SER A 96 0.47 -9.55 -31.53
CA SER A 96 0.27 -9.23 -32.97
C SER A 96 0.66 -7.80 -33.34
N GLY A 97 1.20 -7.00 -32.41
CA GLY A 97 1.61 -5.62 -32.67
C GLY A 97 0.45 -4.64 -32.89
N GLN A 98 -0.78 -5.01 -32.46
CA GLN A 98 -1.97 -4.15 -32.61
C GLN A 98 -2.13 -3.15 -31.44
N ILE A 99 -1.32 -3.28 -30.41
CA ILE A 99 -1.34 -2.34 -29.27
C ILE A 99 -0.45 -1.13 -29.58
N ASP A 100 -1.01 0.04 -29.43
CA ASP A 100 -0.27 1.30 -29.55
C ASP A 100 0.48 1.57 -28.24
N GLU A 101 1.72 1.10 -28.15
CA GLU A 101 2.58 1.29 -26.98
C GLU A 101 2.88 2.78 -26.72
N GLN A 102 2.84 3.63 -27.75
CA GLN A 102 3.05 5.06 -27.57
C GLN A 102 1.88 5.69 -26.81
N LYS A 103 0.67 5.27 -27.11
CA LYS A 103 -0.53 5.72 -26.40
C LYS A 103 -0.56 5.25 -24.94
N GLU A 104 -0.15 4.02 -24.68
CA GLU A 104 -0.01 3.52 -23.30
C GLU A 104 1.01 4.35 -22.50
N ARG A 105 2.16 4.67 -23.12
CA ARG A 105 3.19 5.52 -22.52
C ARG A 105 2.67 6.92 -22.22
N GLN A 106 1.97 7.53 -23.16
CA GLN A 106 1.35 8.86 -22.96
C GLN A 106 0.35 8.86 -21.81
N CYS A 107 -0.48 7.81 -21.67
CA CYS A 107 -1.39 7.69 -20.55
C CYS A 107 -0.64 7.58 -19.22
N THR A 108 0.45 6.81 -19.19
CA THR A 108 1.29 6.67 -17.99
C THR A 108 1.92 8.00 -17.59
N GLU A 109 2.51 8.72 -18.54
CA GLU A 109 3.11 10.04 -18.33
C GLU A 109 2.07 11.07 -17.86
N PHE A 110 0.87 11.03 -18.42
CA PHE A 110 -0.23 11.88 -17.99
C PHE A 110 -0.60 11.63 -16.52
N ILE A 111 -0.76 10.38 -16.11
CA ILE A 111 -1.07 10.03 -14.71
C ILE A 111 0.09 10.44 -13.77
N GLN A 112 1.34 10.21 -14.17
CA GLN A 112 2.51 10.66 -13.41
C GLN A 112 2.52 12.18 -13.23
N CYS A 113 2.21 12.92 -14.28
CA CYS A 113 2.07 14.36 -14.22
C CYS A 113 0.98 14.79 -13.24
N LEU A 114 -0.22 14.20 -13.31
CA LEU A 114 -1.31 14.48 -12.37
C LEU A 114 -0.90 14.23 -10.92
N VAL A 115 -0.26 13.09 -10.65
CA VAL A 115 0.19 12.75 -9.29
C VAL A 115 1.26 13.72 -8.80
N SER A 116 2.16 14.19 -9.68
CA SER A 116 3.21 15.16 -9.32
C SER A 116 2.67 16.54 -8.92
N LEU A 117 1.46 16.88 -9.39
CA LEU A 117 0.77 18.12 -9.04
C LEU A 117 0.10 18.08 -7.66
N LEU A 118 -0.07 16.89 -7.08
CA LEU A 118 -0.70 16.75 -5.77
C LEU A 118 0.16 17.37 -4.67
N LYS A 119 -0.45 18.20 -3.85
CA LYS A 119 0.17 18.84 -2.69
C LYS A 119 -0.22 18.09 -1.42
N SER A 120 0.66 18.08 -0.44
CA SER A 120 0.36 17.55 0.89
C SER A 120 -0.46 18.57 1.67
N TYR A 121 -1.65 18.19 2.10
CA TYR A 121 -2.53 18.96 2.96
C TYR A 121 -2.96 18.11 4.15
N ASP A 122 -3.18 18.77 5.28
CA ASP A 122 -3.89 18.14 6.40
C ASP A 122 -5.38 18.11 6.09
N VAL A 123 -5.92 16.88 6.03
CA VAL A 123 -7.34 16.68 5.74
C VAL A 123 -8.10 16.45 7.03
N ILE A 124 -9.07 17.30 7.30
CA ILE A 124 -10.01 17.17 8.40
C ILE A 124 -11.34 16.67 7.85
N ASN A 125 -11.87 15.60 8.42
CA ASN A 125 -13.21 15.11 8.10
C ASN A 125 -14.20 15.68 9.14
N PRO A 126 -15.00 16.70 8.80
CA PRO A 126 -15.94 17.32 9.75
C PRO A 126 -17.14 16.43 10.10
N TYR A 127 -17.26 15.29 9.42
CA TYR A 127 -18.34 14.32 9.63
C TYR A 127 -17.86 13.04 10.31
N ALA A 128 -16.61 13.00 10.78
CA ALA A 128 -16.00 11.79 11.33
C ALA A 128 -16.77 11.26 12.57
N ASP A 129 -17.34 12.16 13.37
CA ASP A 129 -18.17 11.86 14.53
C ASP A 129 -19.56 11.30 14.20
N LYS A 130 -20.01 11.49 12.97
CA LYS A 130 -21.33 11.03 12.48
C LYS A 130 -21.29 9.69 11.76
N VAL A 131 -20.09 9.18 11.48
CA VAL A 131 -19.90 7.91 10.77
C VAL A 131 -19.67 6.80 11.78
N HIS A 132 -20.58 5.84 11.81
CA HIS A 132 -20.49 4.67 12.67
C HIS A 132 -20.28 3.42 11.81
N LEU A 133 -19.29 2.63 12.18
CA LEU A 133 -19.11 1.29 11.61
C LEU A 133 -20.02 0.32 12.34
N PRO A 134 -20.48 -0.77 11.68
CA PRO A 134 -21.27 -1.81 12.35
C PRO A 134 -20.50 -2.41 13.53
N ASP A 135 -21.18 -2.63 14.65
CA ASP A 135 -20.57 -3.16 15.87
C ASP A 135 -20.00 -4.57 15.69
N GLU A 136 -20.55 -5.33 14.74
CA GLU A 136 -20.11 -6.67 14.35
C GLU A 136 -18.80 -6.66 13.56
N ALA A 137 -18.32 -5.47 13.14
CA ALA A 137 -17.11 -5.38 12.32
C ALA A 137 -15.89 -5.85 13.11
N HIS A 138 -15.20 -6.85 12.54
CA HIS A 138 -14.00 -7.39 13.16
C HIS A 138 -12.89 -6.32 13.25
N LYS A 139 -12.20 -6.26 14.42
CA LYS A 139 -11.15 -5.25 14.68
C LYS A 139 -11.58 -3.82 14.37
N ILE A 140 -12.78 -3.46 14.74
CA ILE A 140 -13.46 -2.19 14.43
C ILE A 140 -12.58 -0.94 14.63
N ARG A 141 -11.72 -0.90 15.65
CA ARG A 141 -10.81 0.24 15.90
C ARG A 141 -9.80 0.43 14.77
N ARG A 142 -9.24 -0.65 14.22
CA ARG A 142 -8.31 -0.59 13.10
C ARG A 142 -9.03 -0.26 11.80
N LEU A 143 -10.19 -0.87 11.61
CA LEU A 143 -11.04 -0.61 10.45
C LEU A 143 -11.45 0.86 10.39
N ASN A 144 -11.81 1.47 11.51
CA ASN A 144 -12.10 2.90 11.56
C ASN A 144 -10.89 3.76 11.16
N GLY A 145 -9.69 3.41 11.64
CA GLY A 145 -8.46 4.09 11.23
C GLY A 145 -8.20 4.00 9.73
N LEU A 146 -8.36 2.82 9.13
CA LEU A 146 -8.25 2.61 7.68
C LEU A 146 -9.31 3.41 6.92
N TYR A 147 -10.56 3.40 7.38
CA TYR A 147 -11.64 4.17 6.78
C TYR A 147 -11.32 5.67 6.74
N GLN A 148 -10.88 6.25 7.87
CA GLN A 148 -10.50 7.67 7.92
C GLN A 148 -9.28 7.97 7.02
N ALA A 149 -8.31 7.06 6.95
CA ALA A 149 -7.17 7.19 6.04
C ALA A 149 -7.62 7.17 4.57
N PHE A 150 -8.58 6.31 4.22
CA PHE A 150 -9.16 6.24 2.88
C PHE A 150 -9.89 7.53 2.51
N VAL A 151 -10.72 8.07 3.41
CA VAL A 151 -11.41 9.35 3.21
C VAL A 151 -10.41 10.47 2.95
N LYS A 152 -9.32 10.53 3.74
CA LYS A 152 -8.24 11.51 3.54
C LYS A 152 -7.57 11.35 2.17
N ALA A 153 -7.23 10.13 1.78
CA ALA A 153 -6.59 9.83 0.49
C ALA A 153 -7.46 10.27 -0.69
N VAL A 154 -8.75 9.90 -0.68
CA VAL A 154 -9.71 10.31 -1.72
C VAL A 154 -9.86 11.84 -1.75
N THR A 155 -9.89 12.50 -0.60
CA THR A 155 -9.98 13.96 -0.52
C THR A 155 -8.74 14.62 -1.13
N LEU A 156 -7.55 14.11 -0.83
CA LEU A 156 -6.29 14.60 -1.41
C LEU A 156 -6.23 14.40 -2.93
N MET A 157 -6.68 13.27 -3.44
CA MET A 157 -6.74 13.03 -4.88
C MET A 157 -7.68 14.02 -5.60
N HIS A 158 -8.74 14.45 -4.93
CA HIS A 158 -9.71 15.40 -5.47
C HIS A 158 -9.49 16.84 -5.02
N GLN A 159 -8.29 17.18 -4.51
CA GLN A 159 -7.98 18.48 -3.90
C GLN A 159 -8.25 19.69 -4.80
N TYR A 160 -8.11 19.55 -6.11
CA TYR A 160 -8.36 20.64 -7.08
C TYR A 160 -9.84 20.82 -7.43
N GLN A 161 -10.69 19.86 -7.07
CA GLN A 161 -12.12 19.87 -7.32
C GLN A 161 -12.93 20.25 -6.06
N ARG A 162 -12.28 20.28 -4.90
CA ARG A 162 -12.91 20.57 -3.61
C ARG A 162 -12.65 22.01 -3.18
N LYS A 163 -13.62 22.57 -2.48
CA LYS A 163 -13.44 23.86 -1.79
C LYS A 163 -12.47 23.64 -0.64
N LYS A 164 -11.55 24.58 -0.46
CA LYS A 164 -10.65 24.66 0.68
C LYS A 164 -11.26 25.61 1.71
N ASP A 165 -11.01 25.33 2.99
CA ASP A 165 -11.34 26.32 4.02
C ASP A 165 -10.23 27.37 4.12
N GLU A 166 -10.44 28.37 5.00
CA GLU A 166 -9.49 29.49 5.18
C GLU A 166 -8.13 29.08 5.76
N ARG A 167 -8.01 27.84 6.21
CA ARG A 167 -6.77 27.27 6.78
C ARG A 167 -5.92 26.51 5.78
N GLY A 168 -6.35 26.39 4.55
CA GLY A 168 -5.57 25.81 3.44
C GLY A 168 -6.26 24.71 2.67
#